data_05b59c1ff4ed4094567d235edd42511b
#
_entry.id   05b59c1ff4ed4094567d235edd42511b
#
_cell.length_a   1.000
_cell.length_b   1.000
_cell.length_c   1.000
_cell.angle_alpha   90.00
_cell.angle_beta   90.00
_cell.angle_gamma   90.00
#
_symmetry.space_group_name_H-M   'P 1'
#
loop_
_entity.id
_entity.type
_entity.pdbx_description
1 polymer ?
#
loop_
_entity_poly.entity_id
_entity_poly.type
_entity_poly.pdbx_seq_one_letter_code
_entity_poly.pdbx_strand_id
1 'polypeptide(L)'
;MITLDSIYNMDCLEGMKQIPDGSIDAVICDPPFGTTDNEWDDALPFDKLWEQYWRILKPNGVVVLFGQEPFASHCRLSTPYFRYDWIWRKTQGAGFLNAEKMPLRIHEVIMVFYQKLPTYNPQFTQGRPYKLTNDSFTKNYGKREKCVTISDGRRYPVDVLDFKGANNHPPKNGVGNTIHPTQKPVDLLRYLVLTYTNIGDTVLDNCMGSGTTAIACLKEKRHFIGFELNKEYFDKACKRIKAEQAQLTLF
;
A
#
# COMPACT_ATOMS: atom_id res chain seq x y z
N MET A 1 -4.33 -17.24 19.31
CA MET A 1 -4.50 -15.81 19.66
C MET A 1 -3.57 -14.99 18.76
N ILE A 2 -4.09 -14.00 18.07
CA ILE A 2 -3.32 -13.10 17.21
C ILE A 2 -2.52 -12.12 18.08
N THR A 3 -1.25 -11.94 17.77
CA THR A 3 -0.33 -11.03 18.47
C THR A 3 0.28 -10.04 17.50
N LEU A 4 0.69 -8.87 18.00
CA LEU A 4 1.40 -7.87 17.21
C LEU A 4 2.76 -8.40 16.72
N ASP A 5 3.25 -7.79 15.64
CA ASP A 5 4.56 -8.06 15.04
C ASP A 5 4.75 -9.53 14.61
N SER A 6 3.64 -10.12 14.14
CA SER A 6 3.58 -11.53 13.78
C SER A 6 2.85 -11.75 12.45
N ILE A 7 3.26 -12.80 11.74
CA ILE A 7 2.56 -13.31 10.57
C ILE A 7 2.08 -14.74 10.83
N TYR A 8 0.99 -15.13 10.19
CA TYR A 8 0.30 -16.41 10.40
C TYR A 8 0.07 -17.11 9.07
N ASN A 9 0.39 -18.42 9.03
CA ASN A 9 0.11 -19.25 7.86
C ASN A 9 -1.32 -19.78 7.95
N MET A 10 -2.27 -19.02 7.42
CA MET A 10 -3.69 -19.37 7.44
C MET A 10 -4.48 -18.52 6.46
N ASP A 11 -5.72 -18.92 6.20
CA ASP A 11 -6.69 -18.09 5.46
C ASP A 11 -6.91 -16.75 6.17
N CYS A 12 -6.90 -15.66 5.41
CA CYS A 12 -6.96 -14.32 5.96
C CYS A 12 -8.34 -13.97 6.55
N LEU A 13 -9.42 -14.49 5.99
CA LEU A 13 -10.76 -14.26 6.52
C LEU A 13 -10.93 -14.96 7.86
N GLU A 14 -10.41 -16.19 8.01
CA GLU A 14 -10.41 -16.89 9.30
C GLU A 14 -9.46 -16.24 10.31
N GLY A 15 -8.32 -15.71 9.83
CA GLY A 15 -7.39 -14.97 10.66
C GLY A 15 -7.99 -13.66 11.19
N MET A 16 -8.61 -12.88 10.30
CA MET A 16 -9.23 -11.61 10.68
C MET A 16 -10.34 -11.77 11.75
N LYS A 17 -11.10 -12.88 11.73
CA LYS A 17 -12.10 -13.17 12.79
C LYS A 17 -11.51 -13.20 14.20
N GLN A 18 -10.22 -13.48 14.34
CA GLN A 18 -9.51 -13.53 15.62
C GLN A 18 -8.91 -12.19 16.05
N ILE A 19 -8.98 -11.16 15.20
CA ILE A 19 -8.55 -9.79 15.51
C ILE A 19 -9.69 -9.08 16.26
N PRO A 20 -9.40 -8.40 17.38
CA PRO A 20 -10.41 -7.63 18.11
C PRO A 20 -11.01 -6.50 17.26
N ASP A 21 -12.27 -6.18 17.49
CA ASP A 21 -12.94 -5.05 16.87
C ASP A 21 -12.22 -3.73 17.16
N GLY A 22 -12.12 -2.86 16.18
CA GLY A 22 -11.58 -1.51 16.36
C GLY A 22 -10.12 -1.47 16.84
N SER A 23 -9.29 -2.47 16.49
CA SER A 23 -7.90 -2.57 16.96
C SER A 23 -6.84 -2.21 15.91
N ILE A 24 -7.22 -2.10 14.64
CA ILE A 24 -6.33 -1.84 13.50
C ILE A 24 -6.43 -0.38 13.05
N ASP A 25 -5.29 0.27 12.82
CA ASP A 25 -5.23 1.65 12.35
C ASP A 25 -5.30 1.73 10.82
N ALA A 26 -4.61 0.82 10.13
CA ALA A 26 -4.60 0.77 8.67
C ALA A 26 -4.56 -0.67 8.16
N VAL A 27 -5.26 -0.93 7.07
CA VAL A 27 -5.04 -2.10 6.22
C VAL A 27 -4.24 -1.64 5.01
N ILE A 28 -3.08 -2.23 4.76
CA ILE A 28 -2.25 -1.96 3.58
C ILE A 28 -1.92 -3.30 2.95
N CYS A 29 -2.56 -3.60 1.82
CA CYS A 29 -2.54 -4.95 1.26
C CYS A 29 -2.46 -4.95 -0.27
N ASP A 30 -1.73 -5.92 -0.81
CA ASP A 30 -1.70 -6.31 -2.22
C ASP A 30 -2.49 -7.61 -2.37
N PRO A 31 -3.82 -7.56 -2.49
CA PRO A 31 -4.65 -8.77 -2.57
C PRO A 31 -4.47 -9.47 -3.93
N PRO A 32 -4.81 -10.75 -4.05
CA PRO A 32 -4.89 -11.41 -5.34
C PRO A 32 -5.96 -10.77 -6.23
N PHE A 33 -5.65 -10.58 -7.52
CA PHE A 33 -6.54 -9.87 -8.46
C PHE A 33 -7.43 -10.80 -9.28
N GLY A 34 -7.17 -12.11 -9.26
CA GLY A 34 -7.87 -13.09 -10.11
C GLY A 34 -7.58 -12.88 -11.60
N THR A 35 -6.38 -12.43 -11.95
CA THR A 35 -6.01 -12.08 -13.34
C THR A 35 -4.88 -12.92 -13.92
N THR A 36 -4.35 -13.85 -13.15
CA THR A 36 -3.27 -14.77 -13.57
C THR A 36 -3.67 -16.23 -13.32
N ASP A 37 -2.98 -17.15 -13.99
CA ASP A 37 -3.19 -18.61 -13.82
C ASP A 37 -2.46 -19.17 -12.58
N ASN A 38 -2.01 -18.31 -11.66
CA ASN A 38 -1.37 -18.77 -10.42
C ASN A 38 -2.44 -19.26 -9.43
N GLU A 39 -2.22 -20.40 -8.80
CA GLU A 39 -3.13 -21.01 -7.79
C GLU A 39 -3.44 -20.09 -6.60
N TRP A 40 -2.61 -19.10 -6.34
CA TRP A 40 -2.79 -18.12 -5.24
C TRP A 40 -3.53 -16.85 -5.69
N ASP A 41 -3.83 -16.67 -6.99
CA ASP A 41 -4.45 -15.43 -7.50
C ASP A 41 -5.97 -15.52 -7.59
N ASP A 42 -6.62 -16.22 -6.66
CA ASP A 42 -8.07 -16.23 -6.52
C ASP A 42 -8.55 -14.97 -5.80
N ALA A 43 -9.39 -14.17 -6.47
CA ALA A 43 -9.93 -12.95 -5.90
C ALA A 43 -10.76 -13.22 -4.64
N LEU A 44 -10.44 -12.51 -3.56
CA LEU A 44 -11.19 -12.62 -2.31
C LEU A 44 -12.61 -12.06 -2.45
N PRO A 45 -13.62 -12.66 -1.78
CA PRO A 45 -14.99 -12.17 -1.80
C PRO A 45 -15.09 -10.82 -1.10
N PHE A 46 -15.41 -9.77 -1.87
CA PHE A 46 -15.43 -8.39 -1.38
C PHE A 46 -16.38 -8.16 -0.22
N ASP A 47 -17.57 -8.78 -0.23
CA ASP A 47 -18.56 -8.67 0.85
C ASP A 47 -17.98 -9.07 2.20
N LYS A 48 -17.38 -10.27 2.28
CA LYS A 48 -16.73 -10.78 3.48
C LYS A 48 -15.50 -9.97 3.87
N LEU A 49 -14.74 -9.50 2.87
CA LEU A 49 -13.55 -8.71 3.09
C LEU A 49 -13.89 -7.36 3.75
N TRP A 50 -14.87 -6.63 3.18
CA TRP A 50 -15.32 -5.36 3.74
C TRP A 50 -15.96 -5.51 5.12
N GLU A 51 -16.74 -6.59 5.35
CA GLU A 51 -17.30 -6.88 6.67
C GLU A 51 -16.19 -6.97 7.73
N GLN A 52 -15.14 -7.74 7.46
CA GLN A 52 -14.01 -7.86 8.39
C GLN A 52 -13.20 -6.58 8.50
N TYR A 53 -12.88 -5.90 7.42
CA TYR A 53 -12.12 -4.65 7.48
C TYR A 53 -12.82 -3.60 8.33
N TRP A 54 -14.11 -3.36 8.10
CA TRP A 54 -14.84 -2.33 8.86
C TRP A 54 -15.05 -2.71 10.32
N ARG A 55 -15.10 -4.00 10.66
CA ARG A 55 -15.17 -4.48 12.04
C ARG A 55 -13.87 -4.24 12.80
N ILE A 56 -12.72 -4.61 12.21
CA ILE A 56 -11.44 -4.57 12.92
C ILE A 56 -10.79 -3.19 12.91
N LEU A 57 -11.14 -2.32 11.94
CA LEU A 57 -10.60 -0.97 11.86
C LEU A 57 -11.14 -0.08 12.97
N LYS A 58 -10.26 0.77 13.50
CA LYS A 58 -10.66 1.91 14.33
C LYS A 58 -11.59 2.83 13.56
N PRO A 59 -12.40 3.69 14.23
CA PRO A 59 -13.38 4.55 13.55
C PRO A 59 -12.81 5.48 12.48
N ASN A 60 -11.54 5.85 12.59
CA ASN A 60 -10.77 6.65 11.63
C ASN A 60 -9.69 5.82 10.92
N GLY A 61 -9.86 4.52 10.86
CA GLY A 61 -8.96 3.62 10.14
C GLY A 61 -9.13 3.75 8.61
N VAL A 62 -8.12 3.29 7.89
CA VAL A 62 -8.02 3.38 6.44
C VAL A 62 -7.73 2.02 5.82
N VAL A 63 -8.26 1.79 4.62
CA VAL A 63 -7.90 0.64 3.78
C VAL A 63 -7.18 1.15 2.54
N VAL A 64 -6.02 0.60 2.26
CA VAL A 64 -5.15 0.92 1.12
C VAL A 64 -4.87 -0.37 0.36
N LEU A 65 -5.47 -0.52 -0.81
CA LEU A 65 -5.36 -1.74 -1.61
C LEU A 65 -4.69 -1.47 -2.95
N PHE A 66 -3.70 -2.29 -3.29
CA PHE A 66 -3.16 -2.32 -4.63
C PHE A 66 -4.15 -2.94 -5.61
N GLY A 67 -4.07 -2.55 -6.88
CA GLY A 67 -4.93 -3.10 -7.89
C GLY A 67 -4.52 -2.80 -9.32
N GLN A 68 -5.08 -3.60 -10.23
CA GLN A 68 -5.05 -3.38 -11.67
C GLN A 68 -6.45 -3.62 -12.23
N GLU A 69 -6.74 -3.06 -13.40
CA GLU A 69 -8.03 -3.36 -14.08
C GLU A 69 -8.09 -4.81 -14.58
N PRO A 70 -9.24 -5.50 -14.52
CA PRO A 70 -10.57 -5.01 -14.09
C PRO A 70 -10.83 -5.08 -12.59
N PHE A 71 -9.96 -5.74 -11.79
CA PHE A 71 -10.10 -5.89 -10.34
C PHE A 71 -10.31 -4.53 -9.64
N ALA A 72 -9.52 -3.52 -10.00
CA ALA A 72 -9.59 -2.20 -9.37
C ALA A 72 -10.97 -1.55 -9.53
N SER A 73 -11.59 -1.65 -10.71
CA SER A 73 -12.95 -1.17 -10.94
C SER A 73 -13.98 -1.91 -10.09
N HIS A 74 -13.91 -3.23 -10.01
CA HIS A 74 -14.81 -4.04 -9.18
C HIS A 74 -14.63 -3.70 -7.70
N CYS A 75 -13.39 -3.55 -7.25
CA CYS A 75 -13.07 -3.20 -5.86
C CYS A 75 -13.65 -1.82 -5.48
N ARG A 76 -13.48 -0.80 -6.33
CA ARG A 76 -14.05 0.54 -6.09
C ARG A 76 -15.57 0.52 -5.97
N LEU A 77 -16.26 -0.27 -6.81
CA LEU A 77 -17.72 -0.35 -6.83
C LEU A 77 -18.29 -1.24 -5.72
N SER A 78 -17.48 -2.09 -5.09
CA SER A 78 -17.93 -3.03 -4.06
C SER A 78 -18.21 -2.37 -2.69
N THR A 79 -17.88 -1.07 -2.53
CA THR A 79 -18.14 -0.32 -1.31
C THR A 79 -18.34 1.18 -1.60
N PRO A 80 -19.20 1.89 -0.82
CA PRO A 80 -19.38 3.35 -0.99
C PRO A 80 -18.25 4.18 -0.38
N TYR A 81 -17.25 3.57 0.20
CA TYR A 81 -16.19 4.23 0.96
C TYR A 81 -14.91 4.48 0.18
N PHE A 82 -14.88 4.21 -1.12
CA PHE A 82 -13.78 4.64 -2.01
C PHE A 82 -13.66 6.18 -1.99
N ARG A 83 -12.42 6.67 -1.94
CA ARG A 83 -12.13 8.12 -1.85
C ARG A 83 -11.27 8.62 -3.00
N TYR A 84 -10.11 8.02 -3.20
CA TYR A 84 -9.16 8.40 -4.26
C TYR A 84 -8.15 7.29 -4.50
N ASP A 85 -7.39 7.45 -5.57
CA ASP A 85 -6.27 6.59 -5.93
C ASP A 85 -4.94 7.32 -5.81
N TRP A 86 -3.88 6.56 -5.52
CA TRP A 86 -2.53 6.86 -5.94
C TRP A 86 -2.19 6.03 -7.16
N ILE A 87 -1.35 6.56 -8.05
CA ILE A 87 -0.82 5.86 -9.21
C ILE A 87 0.65 5.54 -8.93
N TRP A 88 0.97 4.29 -8.69
CA TRP A 88 2.37 3.89 -8.62
C TRP A 88 2.92 3.67 -10.02
N ARG A 89 3.78 4.59 -10.47
CA ARG A 89 4.48 4.48 -11.75
C ARG A 89 5.77 3.68 -11.56
N LYS A 90 5.87 2.57 -12.29
CA LYS A 90 7.04 1.68 -12.33
C LYS A 90 8.10 2.23 -13.28
N THR A 91 9.34 1.78 -13.12
CA THR A 91 10.43 2.15 -14.05
C THR A 91 10.43 1.32 -15.34
N GLN A 92 9.74 0.17 -15.34
CA GLN A 92 9.66 -0.74 -16.47
C GLN A 92 8.21 -1.16 -16.71
N GLY A 93 7.84 -1.22 -17.99
CA GLY A 93 6.53 -1.74 -18.40
C GLY A 93 6.44 -3.25 -18.23
N ALA A 94 5.24 -3.73 -18.03
CA ALA A 94 4.89 -5.16 -17.96
C ALA A 94 3.91 -5.53 -19.08
N GLY A 95 3.83 -6.83 -19.41
CA GLY A 95 2.88 -7.33 -20.42
C GLY A 95 3.50 -7.43 -21.84
N PHE A 96 4.79 -7.67 -21.95
CA PHE A 96 5.50 -7.76 -23.24
C PHE A 96 4.92 -8.77 -24.23
N LEU A 97 4.28 -9.84 -23.76
CA LEU A 97 3.60 -10.82 -24.62
C LEU A 97 2.44 -10.20 -25.43
N ASN A 98 1.92 -9.09 -24.99
CA ASN A 98 0.82 -8.36 -25.65
C ASN A 98 1.26 -7.01 -26.23
N ALA A 99 2.55 -6.75 -26.37
CA ALA A 99 3.07 -5.45 -26.79
C ALA A 99 2.61 -5.00 -28.20
N GLU A 100 2.28 -5.95 -29.07
CA GLU A 100 1.75 -5.68 -30.41
C GLU A 100 0.22 -5.45 -30.41
N LYS A 101 -0.47 -5.74 -29.31
CA LYS A 101 -1.95 -5.68 -29.20
C LYS A 101 -2.43 -4.54 -28.28
N MET A 102 -1.61 -4.15 -27.30
CA MET A 102 -1.95 -3.12 -26.33
C MET A 102 -0.69 -2.47 -25.74
N PRO A 103 -0.80 -1.26 -25.17
CA PRO A 103 0.32 -0.63 -24.50
C PRO A 103 0.84 -1.46 -23.31
N LEU A 104 2.16 -1.40 -23.10
CA LEU A 104 2.78 -1.97 -21.91
C LEU A 104 2.27 -1.23 -20.65
N ARG A 105 1.93 -1.98 -19.62
CA ARG A 105 1.48 -1.42 -18.34
C ARG A 105 2.66 -0.96 -17.51
N ILE A 106 2.74 0.34 -17.23
CA ILE A 106 3.82 0.94 -16.47
C ILE A 106 3.37 1.40 -15.07
N HIS A 107 2.11 1.21 -14.72
CA HIS A 107 1.58 1.64 -13.43
C HIS A 107 0.69 0.58 -12.79
N GLU A 108 0.50 0.72 -11.49
CA GLU A 108 -0.55 0.12 -10.69
C GLU A 108 -1.30 1.21 -9.94
N VAL A 109 -2.58 0.98 -9.65
CA VAL A 109 -3.35 1.87 -8.79
C VAL A 109 -3.25 1.40 -7.33
N ILE A 110 -3.33 2.37 -6.41
CA ILE A 110 -3.41 2.11 -4.98
C ILE A 110 -4.65 2.82 -4.49
N MET A 111 -5.69 2.06 -4.26
CA MET A 111 -7.03 2.55 -3.92
C MET A 111 -7.12 2.84 -2.42
N VAL A 112 -7.69 3.99 -2.06
CA VAL A 112 -7.85 4.42 -0.67
C VAL A 112 -9.32 4.49 -0.29
N PHE A 113 -9.67 3.81 0.81
CA PHE A 113 -11.03 3.73 1.32
C PHE A 113 -11.06 4.09 2.81
N TYR A 114 -12.06 4.88 3.21
CA TYR A 114 -12.32 5.18 4.62
C TYR A 114 -13.73 5.67 4.85
N GLN A 115 -14.25 5.42 6.05
CA GLN A 115 -15.57 5.91 6.48
C GLN A 115 -15.46 7.34 7.03
N LYS A 116 -14.49 7.59 7.90
CA LYS A 116 -14.17 8.89 8.49
C LYS A 116 -12.75 9.28 8.09
N LEU A 117 -12.46 10.57 8.08
CA LEU A 117 -11.13 11.08 7.71
C LEU A 117 -10.05 10.40 8.57
N PRO A 118 -9.11 9.68 7.95
CA PRO A 118 -8.06 8.95 8.66
C PRO A 118 -6.88 9.85 9.01
N THR A 119 -5.90 9.27 9.71
CA THR A 119 -4.56 9.85 9.77
C THR A 119 -4.04 10.08 8.34
N TYR A 120 -3.58 11.30 8.08
CA TYR A 120 -2.93 11.65 6.82
C TYR A 120 -1.72 12.54 7.09
N ASN A 121 -0.54 11.99 6.97
CA ASN A 121 0.73 12.67 7.12
C ASN A 121 1.31 12.92 5.72
N PRO A 122 1.12 14.10 5.11
CA PRO A 122 1.61 14.36 3.76
C PRO A 122 3.14 14.28 3.71
N GLN A 123 3.66 13.46 2.82
CA GLN A 123 5.09 13.29 2.61
C GLN A 123 5.60 14.40 1.68
N PHE A 124 6.02 15.51 2.27
CA PHE A 124 6.47 16.69 1.53
C PHE A 124 7.76 16.43 0.75
N THR A 125 7.84 17.02 -0.44
CA THR A 125 9.09 17.12 -1.20
C THR A 125 9.62 18.54 -1.14
N GLN A 126 10.95 18.71 -1.31
CA GLN A 126 11.59 20.01 -1.31
C GLN A 126 11.82 20.49 -2.75
N GLY A 127 11.20 21.59 -3.13
CA GLY A 127 11.41 22.32 -4.36
C GLY A 127 12.08 23.68 -4.09
N ARG A 128 12.19 24.50 -5.12
CA ARG A 128 12.70 25.88 -4.97
C ARG A 128 11.67 26.73 -4.22
N PRO A 129 12.08 27.58 -3.25
CA PRO A 129 11.21 28.59 -2.67
C PRO A 129 10.65 29.54 -3.75
N TYR A 130 9.43 30.03 -3.54
CA TYR A 130 8.83 31.00 -4.48
C TYR A 130 7.89 31.97 -3.76
N LYS A 131 7.68 33.13 -4.40
CA LYS A 131 6.65 34.08 -4.05
C LYS A 131 5.74 34.28 -5.26
N LEU A 132 4.46 34.05 -5.09
CA LEU A 132 3.43 34.22 -6.11
C LEU A 132 2.42 35.25 -5.63
N THR A 133 2.12 36.23 -6.50
CA THR A 133 1.02 37.15 -6.28
C THR A 133 -0.08 36.77 -7.25
N ASN A 134 -1.22 36.28 -6.73
CA ASN A 134 -2.37 35.90 -7.54
C ASN A 134 -3.40 37.04 -7.53
N ASP A 135 -3.59 37.64 -8.68
CA ASP A 135 -4.64 38.63 -8.97
C ASP A 135 -5.77 38.03 -9.80
N SER A 136 -5.77 36.71 -10.03
CA SER A 136 -6.61 36.11 -11.06
C SER A 136 -8.03 35.85 -10.58
N PHE A 137 -8.93 36.40 -11.34
CA PHE A 137 -10.34 36.03 -11.42
C PHE A 137 -10.47 34.76 -12.26
N THR A 138 -10.93 33.65 -11.68
CA THR A 138 -11.29 32.47 -12.46
C THR A 138 -12.82 32.29 -12.42
N LYS A 139 -13.45 32.10 -13.60
CA LYS A 139 -14.89 31.86 -13.70
C LYS A 139 -15.36 30.70 -12.83
N ASN A 140 -14.51 29.68 -12.61
CA ASN A 140 -14.85 28.47 -11.87
C ASN A 140 -14.86 28.66 -10.36
N TYR A 141 -14.10 29.60 -9.79
CA TYR A 141 -13.92 29.76 -8.34
C TYR A 141 -14.34 31.17 -7.84
N GLY A 142 -14.92 32.01 -8.70
CA GLY A 142 -15.34 33.32 -8.34
C GLY A 142 -14.20 34.34 -8.15
N LYS A 143 -14.55 35.53 -7.65
CA LYS A 143 -13.62 36.61 -7.37
C LYS A 143 -12.87 36.26 -6.08
N ARG A 144 -11.56 36.13 -6.14
CA ARG A 144 -10.67 35.98 -4.96
C ARG A 144 -9.97 37.31 -4.67
N GLU A 145 -9.84 37.64 -3.40
CA GLU A 145 -8.99 38.76 -3.00
C GLU A 145 -7.54 38.50 -3.41
N LYS A 146 -6.81 39.58 -3.65
CA LYS A 146 -5.38 39.52 -3.98
C LYS A 146 -4.64 38.76 -2.87
N CYS A 147 -4.08 37.62 -3.23
CA CYS A 147 -3.39 36.75 -2.29
C CYS A 147 -1.91 36.63 -2.67
N VAL A 148 -1.04 36.86 -1.70
CA VAL A 148 0.40 36.62 -1.84
C VAL A 148 0.70 35.29 -1.18
N THR A 149 1.13 34.29 -1.97
CA THR A 149 1.60 33.02 -1.47
C THR A 149 3.14 33.04 -1.41
N ILE A 150 3.68 32.83 -0.23
CA ILE A 150 5.12 32.64 -0.01
C ILE A 150 5.33 31.17 0.36
N SER A 151 6.15 30.46 -0.41
CA SER A 151 6.50 29.06 -0.14
C SER A 151 7.99 28.94 0.18
N ASP A 152 8.30 28.23 1.25
CA ASP A 152 9.65 27.83 1.66
C ASP A 152 10.27 26.75 0.77
N GLY A 153 9.52 26.30 -0.22
CA GLY A 153 9.93 25.22 -1.11
C GLY A 153 9.25 23.89 -0.81
N ARG A 154 8.54 23.72 0.31
CA ARG A 154 7.76 22.51 0.55
C ARG A 154 6.65 22.36 -0.49
N ARG A 155 6.52 21.12 -1.01
CA ARG A 155 5.47 20.74 -1.95
C ARG A 155 4.68 19.59 -1.38
N TYR A 156 3.36 19.73 -1.39
CA TYR A 156 2.47 18.61 -1.10
C TYR A 156 2.69 17.47 -2.09
N PRO A 157 2.47 16.23 -1.68
CA PRO A 157 2.52 15.10 -2.59
C PRO A 157 1.48 15.24 -3.70
N VAL A 158 1.79 14.69 -4.86
CA VAL A 158 0.86 14.48 -5.97
C VAL A 158 0.47 13.01 -6.01
N ASP A 159 -0.63 12.70 -6.67
CA ASP A 159 -1.21 11.36 -6.73
C ASP A 159 -0.42 10.33 -7.56
N VAL A 160 0.64 10.75 -8.24
CA VAL A 160 1.56 9.86 -8.97
C VAL A 160 2.85 9.69 -8.19
N LEU A 161 3.16 8.43 -7.83
CA LEU A 161 4.32 8.03 -7.05
C LEU A 161 5.33 7.30 -7.94
N ASP A 162 6.57 7.76 -7.93
CA ASP A 162 7.68 7.14 -8.67
C ASP A 162 8.54 6.30 -7.74
N PHE A 163 8.33 4.98 -7.76
CA PHE A 163 9.17 4.03 -7.05
C PHE A 163 9.65 2.93 -8.01
N LYS A 164 10.94 2.62 -7.92
CA LYS A 164 11.49 1.48 -8.67
C LYS A 164 10.81 0.21 -8.21
N GLY A 165 10.37 -0.64 -9.16
CA GLY A 165 9.89 -1.99 -8.85
C GLY A 165 10.96 -2.78 -8.08
N ALA A 166 10.55 -3.71 -7.25
CA ALA A 166 11.48 -4.70 -6.72
C ALA A 166 12.12 -5.40 -7.93
N ASN A 167 13.45 -5.40 -8.01
CA ASN A 167 14.16 -5.92 -9.18
C ASN A 167 13.87 -7.42 -9.36
N ASN A 168 12.99 -7.75 -10.30
CA ASN A 168 12.63 -9.12 -10.67
C ASN A 168 13.66 -9.77 -11.60
N HIS A 169 14.81 -9.13 -11.83
CA HIS A 169 15.88 -9.79 -12.56
C HIS A 169 16.53 -10.84 -11.67
N PRO A 170 16.61 -12.11 -12.14
CA PRO A 170 17.49 -13.06 -11.46
C PRO A 170 18.88 -12.43 -11.40
N PRO A 171 19.54 -12.44 -10.25
CA PRO A 171 20.87 -11.87 -10.13
C PRO A 171 21.80 -12.59 -11.09
N LYS A 172 22.76 -11.86 -11.62
CA LYS A 172 23.81 -12.43 -12.49
C LYS A 172 24.57 -13.59 -11.85
N ASN A 173 24.41 -13.80 -10.54
CA ASN A 173 25.12 -14.82 -9.72
C ASN A 173 24.19 -15.75 -8.95
N GLY A 174 22.92 -15.94 -9.35
CA GLY A 174 22.01 -16.90 -8.71
C GLY A 174 21.44 -16.49 -7.34
N VAL A 175 21.80 -15.32 -6.79
CA VAL A 175 21.29 -14.79 -5.53
C VAL A 175 20.29 -13.68 -5.81
N GLY A 176 18.99 -14.01 -6.03
CA GLY A 176 17.91 -13.05 -6.23
C GLY A 176 17.42 -12.47 -4.92
N ASN A 177 17.30 -11.14 -4.90
CA ASN A 177 16.75 -10.43 -3.73
C ASN A 177 15.22 -10.45 -3.67
N THR A 178 14.52 -11.06 -4.64
CA THR A 178 13.06 -11.14 -4.66
C THR A 178 12.59 -12.52 -4.22
N ILE A 179 11.79 -12.53 -3.18
CA ILE A 179 11.23 -13.75 -2.57
C ILE A 179 9.91 -14.13 -3.24
N HIS A 180 9.20 -13.15 -3.77
CA HIS A 180 7.90 -13.31 -4.41
C HIS A 180 7.90 -12.64 -5.80
N PRO A 181 7.26 -13.24 -6.83
CA PRO A 181 7.26 -12.70 -8.21
C PRO A 181 6.68 -11.30 -8.31
N THR A 182 5.69 -10.97 -7.49
CA THR A 182 5.00 -9.66 -7.46
C THR A 182 5.41 -8.80 -6.27
N GLN A 183 6.58 -9.04 -5.67
CA GLN A 183 7.05 -8.30 -4.49
C GLN A 183 7.00 -6.80 -4.71
N LYS A 184 6.31 -6.08 -3.81
CA LYS A 184 6.28 -4.62 -3.81
C LYS A 184 7.58 -4.02 -3.26
N PRO A 185 7.99 -2.82 -3.71
CA PRO A 185 9.17 -2.14 -3.17
C PRO A 185 8.96 -1.72 -1.71
N VAL A 186 9.97 -1.93 -0.87
CA VAL A 186 9.93 -1.54 0.55
C VAL A 186 9.67 -0.04 0.70
N ASP A 187 10.35 0.80 -0.12
CA ASP A 187 10.21 2.25 -0.01
C ASP A 187 8.79 2.76 -0.35
N LEU A 188 8.09 2.10 -1.27
CA LEU A 188 6.69 2.40 -1.55
C LEU A 188 5.79 2.06 -0.34
N LEU A 189 5.98 0.88 0.27
CA LEU A 189 5.20 0.49 1.45
C LEU A 189 5.53 1.41 2.64
N ARG A 190 6.80 1.80 2.84
CA ARG A 190 7.19 2.79 3.85
C ARG A 190 6.48 4.12 3.64
N TYR A 191 6.43 4.60 2.40
CA TYR A 191 5.72 5.84 2.05
C TYR A 191 4.23 5.77 2.46
N LEU A 192 3.55 4.65 2.16
CA LEU A 192 2.14 4.46 2.52
C LEU A 192 1.95 4.33 4.04
N VAL A 193 2.82 3.56 4.72
CA VAL A 193 2.81 3.42 6.19
C VAL A 193 3.00 4.79 6.85
N LEU A 194 3.99 5.58 6.44
CA LEU A 194 4.22 6.93 6.97
C LEU A 194 3.03 7.86 6.72
N THR A 195 2.40 7.75 5.55
CA THR A 195 1.27 8.62 5.16
C THR A 195 0.04 8.36 6.02
N TYR A 196 -0.28 7.10 6.30
CA TYR A 196 -1.56 6.72 6.90
C TYR A 196 -1.50 6.29 8.35
N THR A 197 -0.32 6.27 8.96
CA THR A 197 -0.15 5.84 10.35
C THR A 197 0.81 6.72 11.13
N ASN A 198 0.70 6.67 12.45
CA ASN A 198 1.63 7.25 13.40
C ASN A 198 2.52 6.15 14.02
N ILE A 199 3.58 6.55 14.72
CA ILE A 199 4.44 5.62 15.48
C ILE A 199 3.57 4.86 16.50
N GLY A 200 3.73 3.53 16.55
CA GLY A 200 2.99 2.64 17.43
C GLY A 200 1.61 2.19 16.91
N ASP A 201 1.14 2.73 15.77
CA ASP A 201 -0.08 2.26 15.12
C ASP A 201 0.10 0.84 14.56
N THR A 202 -1.00 0.11 14.41
CA THR A 202 -1.03 -1.28 13.92
C THR A 202 -1.52 -1.34 12.48
N VAL A 203 -0.73 -1.95 11.61
CA VAL A 203 -1.04 -2.19 10.20
C VAL A 203 -1.38 -3.66 9.99
N LEU A 204 -2.46 -3.94 9.30
CA LEU A 204 -2.80 -5.27 8.80
C LEU A 204 -2.42 -5.40 7.32
N ASP A 205 -1.74 -6.49 6.99
CA ASP A 205 -1.63 -6.98 5.61
C ASP A 205 -2.16 -8.42 5.55
N ASN A 206 -3.35 -8.57 4.99
CA ASN A 206 -4.03 -9.87 4.96
C ASN A 206 -3.59 -10.78 3.80
N CYS A 207 -2.67 -10.33 2.93
CA CYS A 207 -2.04 -11.13 1.87
C CYS A 207 -0.53 -10.81 1.86
N MET A 208 0.15 -11.18 2.95
CA MET A 208 1.49 -10.68 3.31
C MET A 208 2.58 -11.01 2.27
N GLY A 209 2.45 -12.10 1.51
CA GLY A 209 3.39 -12.51 0.47
C GLY A 209 4.83 -12.59 0.97
N SER A 210 5.67 -11.70 0.49
CA SER A 210 7.09 -11.64 0.85
C SER A 210 7.41 -10.90 2.16
N GLY A 211 6.40 -10.40 2.89
CA GLY A 211 6.59 -9.67 4.15
C GLY A 211 7.01 -8.20 3.97
N THR A 212 6.80 -7.60 2.81
CA THR A 212 7.28 -6.23 2.55
C THR A 212 6.60 -5.19 3.44
N THR A 213 5.30 -5.33 3.69
CA THR A 213 4.54 -4.46 4.59
C THR A 213 5.07 -4.55 6.02
N ALA A 214 5.37 -5.76 6.51
CA ALA A 214 5.99 -5.96 7.83
C ALA A 214 7.35 -5.26 7.95
N ILE A 215 8.21 -5.40 6.93
CA ILE A 215 9.50 -4.70 6.88
C ILE A 215 9.32 -3.17 6.92
N ALA A 216 8.36 -2.64 6.18
CA ALA A 216 8.05 -1.21 6.19
C ALA A 216 7.61 -0.75 7.59
N CYS A 217 6.72 -1.50 8.24
CA CYS A 217 6.26 -1.22 9.60
C CYS A 217 7.41 -1.21 10.61
N LEU A 218 8.27 -2.23 10.60
CA LEU A 218 9.43 -2.32 11.48
C LEU A 218 10.36 -1.10 11.32
N LYS A 219 10.70 -0.74 10.09
CA LYS A 219 11.56 0.42 9.80
C LYS A 219 10.98 1.74 10.30
N GLU A 220 9.67 1.86 10.28
CA GLU A 220 8.97 3.09 10.66
C GLU A 220 8.39 3.03 12.09
N LYS A 221 8.74 2.02 12.89
CA LYS A 221 8.28 1.83 14.28
C LYS A 221 6.75 1.74 14.41
N ARG A 222 6.12 0.99 13.50
CA ARG A 222 4.72 0.58 13.54
C ARG A 222 4.64 -0.90 13.85
N HIS A 223 3.52 -1.30 14.46
CA HIS A 223 3.18 -2.71 14.62
C HIS A 223 2.55 -3.27 13.35
N PHE A 224 2.63 -4.57 13.17
CA PHE A 224 1.97 -5.25 12.07
C PHE A 224 1.32 -6.56 12.51
N ILE A 225 0.32 -6.96 11.74
CA ILE A 225 -0.26 -8.31 11.73
C ILE A 225 -0.33 -8.73 10.27
N GLY A 226 0.02 -9.98 9.96
CA GLY A 226 -0.05 -10.46 8.59
C GLY A 226 -0.57 -11.88 8.46
N PHE A 227 -1.21 -12.15 7.32
CA PHE A 227 -1.64 -13.50 6.93
C PHE A 227 -1.03 -13.86 5.58
N GLU A 228 -0.59 -15.12 5.45
CA GLU A 228 -0.09 -15.68 4.21
C GLU A 228 -0.54 -17.14 4.12
N LEU A 229 -1.32 -17.44 3.08
CA LEU A 229 -1.89 -18.77 2.89
C LEU A 229 -0.82 -19.77 2.40
N ASN A 230 0.03 -19.32 1.47
CA ASN A 230 1.05 -20.18 0.90
C ASN A 230 2.20 -20.38 1.89
N LYS A 231 2.41 -21.64 2.29
CA LYS A 231 3.42 -22.02 3.30
C LYS A 231 4.84 -21.63 2.90
N GLU A 232 5.19 -21.75 1.63
CA GLU A 232 6.53 -21.43 1.15
C GLU A 232 6.81 -19.93 1.24
N TYR A 233 5.86 -19.07 0.83
CA TYR A 233 5.98 -17.62 0.96
C TYR A 233 5.96 -17.19 2.41
N PHE A 234 5.12 -17.81 3.24
CA PHE A 234 5.11 -17.59 4.70
C PHE A 234 6.49 -17.83 5.31
N ASP A 235 7.11 -18.98 5.04
CA ASP A 235 8.42 -19.33 5.60
C ASP A 235 9.54 -18.36 5.15
N LYS A 236 9.50 -17.94 3.89
CA LYS A 236 10.41 -16.94 3.34
C LYS A 236 10.20 -15.57 3.99
N ALA A 237 8.95 -15.14 4.17
CA ALA A 237 8.62 -13.89 4.84
C ALA A 237 9.07 -13.90 6.31
N CYS A 238 8.83 -14.98 7.05
CA CYS A 238 9.32 -15.14 8.42
C CYS A 238 10.84 -14.96 8.53
N LYS A 239 11.61 -15.58 7.64
CA LYS A 239 13.08 -15.46 7.63
C LYS A 239 13.50 -14.01 7.36
N ARG A 240 12.85 -13.35 6.40
CA ARG A 240 13.14 -11.96 6.04
C ARG A 240 12.81 -10.99 7.16
N ILE A 241 11.65 -11.13 7.81
CA ILE A 241 11.24 -10.31 8.95
C ILE A 241 12.21 -10.48 10.12
N LYS A 242 12.59 -11.72 10.48
CA LYS A 242 13.58 -11.97 11.53
C LYS A 242 14.93 -11.35 11.24
N ALA A 243 15.39 -11.40 9.99
CA ALA A 243 16.65 -10.76 9.60
C ALA A 243 16.60 -9.24 9.76
N GLU A 244 15.49 -8.60 9.39
CA GLU A 244 15.28 -7.15 9.56
C GLU A 244 15.22 -6.77 11.04
N GLN A 245 14.49 -7.52 11.86
CA GLN A 245 14.40 -7.29 13.31
C GLN A 245 15.79 -7.37 13.96
N ALA A 246 16.62 -8.36 13.59
CA ALA A 246 17.98 -8.49 14.08
C ALA A 246 18.87 -7.30 13.70
N GLN A 247 18.71 -6.76 12.50
CA GLN A 247 19.44 -5.55 12.08
C GLN A 247 19.04 -4.31 12.89
N LEU A 248 17.74 -4.14 13.16
CA LEU A 248 17.22 -2.97 13.91
C LEU A 248 17.59 -3.00 15.39
N THR A 249 17.90 -4.16 15.97
CA THR A 249 18.37 -4.28 17.38
C THR A 249 19.84 -3.98 17.56
N LEU A 250 20.62 -3.86 16.49
CA LEU A 250 22.06 -3.56 16.55
C LEU A 250 22.37 -2.05 16.58
N PHE A 251 21.34 -1.21 16.45
CA PHE A 251 21.44 0.26 16.45
C PHE A 251 20.46 0.89 17.45
#